data_29170a959be1fc136194f746cb5e2cc9
#
_entry.id   29170a959be1fc136194f746cb5e2cc9
#
_cell.length_a   1.000
_cell.length_b   1.000
_cell.length_c   1.000
_cell.angle_alpha   90.00
_cell.angle_beta   90.00
_cell.angle_gamma   90.00
#
_symmetry.space_group_name_H-M   'P 1'
#
loop_
_entity.id
_entity.type
_entity.pdbx_description
1 polymer ?
#
loop_
_entity_poly.entity_id
_entity_poly.type
_entity_poly.pdbx_seq_one_letter_code
_entity_poly.pdbx_strand_id
1 'polypeptide(L)'
;MLFRSGENLFEGAKTFVDQNEEITVFSAYLKLDTLKKLNESGHIKQIIVRWEIKDLCLGVSDFEKLFIYCRKNQISIYRNTRLHAKVIWNNFNDVFLGSANLTGKGLESRDKNYNFELNSISSNISVNDIIYLKRILNKSEYVSNRLFEKLSRLVAIEKEKGEIKYIELETKQHQEDAFLLSQLPMSESVDSLYDVYSDLNLSQDKKIYAIHDIVLYNIPENLNKTEFNNYLSYVFNNHSFIISLKDFIKNSSRKSVRYGGVVNWIRENTTTVPTPRNFEIKEKIIVNILYDWICYFDEDFTWNRPNHTQVIYYKKEN
;
A
#
# COMPACT_ATOMS: atom_id res chain seq x y z
N MET A 1 -24.43 -0.91 15.15
CA MET A 1 -25.51 -1.65 14.45
C MET A 1 -24.93 -2.93 13.89
N LEU A 2 -25.64 -4.07 14.01
CA LEU A 2 -25.21 -5.34 13.42
C LEU A 2 -25.93 -5.59 12.09
N PHE A 3 -25.19 -6.05 11.11
CA PHE A 3 -25.67 -6.45 9.78
C PHE A 3 -25.63 -7.96 9.65
N ARG A 4 -26.68 -8.57 9.16
CA ARG A 4 -26.88 -10.04 9.16
C ARG A 4 -27.18 -10.53 7.76
N SER A 5 -26.71 -11.73 7.46
CA SER A 5 -27.03 -12.43 6.22
C SER A 5 -28.53 -12.62 6.04
N GLY A 6 -29.00 -12.47 4.79
CA GLY A 6 -30.41 -12.60 4.44
C GLY A 6 -31.32 -11.46 4.89
N GLU A 7 -30.77 -10.46 5.60
CA GLU A 7 -31.51 -9.28 6.07
C GLU A 7 -30.97 -8.00 5.44
N ASN A 8 -29.88 -7.46 6.01
CA ASN A 8 -29.37 -6.13 5.70
C ASN A 8 -27.85 -6.06 5.46
N LEU A 9 -27.19 -7.21 5.32
CA LEU A 9 -25.73 -7.26 5.27
C LEU A 9 -25.17 -6.60 4.02
N PHE A 10 -25.70 -6.93 2.85
CA PHE A 10 -25.23 -6.33 1.59
C PHE A 10 -25.56 -4.82 1.52
N GLU A 11 -26.77 -4.45 1.92
CA GLU A 11 -27.22 -3.05 1.91
C GLU A 11 -26.35 -2.20 2.85
N GLY A 12 -25.99 -2.76 4.02
CA GLY A 12 -25.08 -2.07 4.95
C GLY A 12 -23.69 -1.84 4.37
N ALA A 13 -23.13 -2.86 3.70
CA ALA A 13 -21.84 -2.73 3.02
C ALA A 13 -21.90 -1.74 1.84
N LYS A 14 -22.97 -1.80 1.04
CA LYS A 14 -23.15 -0.90 -0.10
C LYS A 14 -23.32 0.55 0.34
N THR A 15 -24.16 0.79 1.35
CA THR A 15 -24.34 2.11 1.93
C THR A 15 -23.03 2.68 2.45
N PHE A 16 -22.21 1.84 3.13
CA PHE A 16 -20.90 2.27 3.60
C PHE A 16 -19.97 2.68 2.45
N VAL A 17 -19.95 1.89 1.35
CA VAL A 17 -19.15 2.22 0.16
C VAL A 17 -19.64 3.50 -0.50
N ASP A 18 -20.96 3.64 -0.70
CA ASP A 18 -21.54 4.78 -1.41
C ASP A 18 -21.38 6.11 -0.66
N GLN A 19 -21.28 6.07 0.67
CA GLN A 19 -21.09 7.25 1.53
C GLN A 19 -19.62 7.70 1.67
N ASN A 20 -18.66 6.97 1.12
CA ASN A 20 -17.23 7.26 1.28
C ASN A 20 -16.53 7.25 -0.08
N GLU A 21 -15.67 8.23 -0.37
CA GLU A 21 -15.09 8.44 -1.70
C GLU A 21 -13.90 7.53 -2.03
N GLU A 22 -13.13 7.11 -1.05
CA GLU A 22 -11.94 6.28 -1.24
C GLU A 22 -11.97 5.04 -0.35
N ILE A 23 -12.28 3.92 -0.96
CA ILE A 23 -12.45 2.64 -0.25
C ILE A 23 -11.30 1.69 -0.55
N THR A 24 -10.75 1.09 0.50
CA THR A 24 -9.88 -0.08 0.45
C THR A 24 -10.61 -1.30 0.99
N VAL A 25 -10.59 -2.40 0.22
CA VAL A 25 -11.23 -3.65 0.58
C VAL A 25 -10.19 -4.72 0.92
N PHE A 26 -10.34 -5.37 2.06
CA PHE A 26 -9.59 -6.55 2.46
C PHE A 26 -10.53 -7.75 2.44
N SER A 27 -10.31 -8.72 1.56
CA SER A 27 -11.12 -9.94 1.50
C SER A 27 -10.30 -11.09 0.98
N ALA A 28 -10.19 -12.15 1.75
CA ALA A 28 -9.45 -13.34 1.32
C ALA A 28 -10.03 -13.89 0.01
N TYR A 29 -11.36 -13.98 -0.09
CA TYR A 29 -12.10 -14.42 -1.26
C TYR A 29 -12.95 -13.31 -1.82
N LEU A 30 -12.94 -13.16 -3.15
CA LEU A 30 -13.64 -12.09 -3.83
C LEU A 30 -14.22 -12.57 -5.16
N LYS A 31 -15.49 -12.26 -5.39
CA LYS A 31 -16.21 -12.57 -6.63
C LYS A 31 -16.50 -11.28 -7.40
N LEU A 32 -16.33 -11.34 -8.71
CA LEU A 32 -16.47 -10.17 -9.58
C LEU A 32 -17.88 -9.57 -9.53
N ASP A 33 -18.91 -10.39 -9.53
CA ASP A 33 -20.30 -9.89 -9.52
C ASP A 33 -20.62 -9.14 -8.24
N THR A 34 -20.13 -9.63 -7.09
CA THR A 34 -20.27 -8.94 -5.81
C THR A 34 -19.51 -7.63 -5.80
N LEU A 35 -18.26 -7.62 -6.31
CA LEU A 35 -17.46 -6.40 -6.43
C LEU A 35 -18.15 -5.35 -7.32
N LYS A 36 -18.65 -5.74 -8.48
CA LYS A 36 -19.35 -4.83 -9.40
C LYS A 36 -20.53 -4.13 -8.75
N LYS A 37 -21.38 -4.89 -8.07
CA LYS A 37 -22.56 -4.35 -7.37
C LYS A 37 -22.16 -3.42 -6.22
N LEU A 38 -21.15 -3.82 -5.46
CA LEU A 38 -20.66 -3.02 -4.35
C LEU A 38 -20.00 -1.72 -4.82
N ASN A 39 -19.37 -1.73 -5.99
CA ASN A 39 -18.62 -0.60 -6.56
C ASN A 39 -19.36 0.14 -7.70
N GLU A 40 -20.67 0.20 -7.68
CA GLU A 40 -21.44 0.97 -8.66
C GLU A 40 -21.14 2.47 -8.62
N SER A 41 -20.85 3.00 -7.42
CA SER A 41 -20.39 4.38 -7.21
C SER A 41 -18.95 4.65 -7.68
N GLY A 42 -18.15 3.61 -7.94
CA GLY A 42 -16.74 3.75 -8.35
C GLY A 42 -15.80 4.15 -7.22
N HIS A 43 -16.20 4.04 -5.96
CA HIS A 43 -15.45 4.49 -4.80
C HIS A 43 -14.39 3.50 -4.31
N ILE A 44 -14.47 2.21 -4.69
CA ILE A 44 -13.43 1.23 -4.36
C ILE A 44 -12.20 1.50 -5.24
N LYS A 45 -11.08 1.85 -4.60
CA LYS A 45 -9.82 2.19 -5.28
C LYS A 45 -8.74 1.12 -5.10
N GLN A 46 -8.81 0.35 -4.02
CA GLN A 46 -7.82 -0.68 -3.71
C GLN A 46 -8.51 -1.93 -3.19
N ILE A 47 -7.98 -3.09 -3.56
CA ILE A 47 -8.40 -4.38 -3.01
C ILE A 47 -7.18 -5.20 -2.62
N ILE A 48 -7.23 -5.82 -1.45
CA ILE A 48 -6.23 -6.77 -0.97
C ILE A 48 -6.89 -8.15 -0.93
N VAL A 49 -6.30 -9.10 -1.64
CA VAL A 49 -6.80 -10.47 -1.79
C VAL A 49 -5.76 -11.48 -1.36
N ARG A 50 -6.18 -12.67 -0.97
CA ARG A 50 -5.25 -13.73 -0.58
C ARG A 50 -4.54 -14.34 -1.79
N TRP A 51 -5.29 -14.74 -2.79
CA TRP A 51 -4.83 -15.33 -4.05
C TRP A 51 -3.69 -16.35 -3.88
N GLU A 52 -3.87 -17.30 -2.99
CA GLU A 52 -3.05 -18.51 -2.96
C GLU A 52 -3.37 -19.38 -4.18
N ILE A 53 -2.37 -20.08 -4.69
CA ILE A 53 -2.54 -20.94 -5.88
C ILE A 53 -3.66 -21.96 -5.66
N LYS A 54 -3.72 -22.59 -4.48
CA LYS A 54 -4.79 -23.51 -4.11
C LYS A 54 -6.18 -22.88 -4.22
N ASP A 55 -6.35 -21.65 -3.69
CA ASP A 55 -7.61 -20.92 -3.73
C ASP A 55 -8.03 -20.60 -5.16
N LEU A 56 -7.06 -20.20 -5.98
CA LEU A 56 -7.29 -19.90 -7.40
C LEU A 56 -7.67 -21.14 -8.20
N CYS A 57 -7.02 -22.29 -7.92
CA CYS A 57 -7.37 -23.55 -8.53
C CYS A 57 -8.79 -24.02 -8.16
N LEU A 58 -9.20 -23.80 -6.91
CA LEU A 58 -10.55 -24.11 -6.40
C LEU A 58 -11.61 -23.11 -6.90
N GLY A 59 -11.20 -22.00 -7.54
CA GLY A 59 -12.12 -20.99 -8.06
C GLY A 59 -12.88 -20.22 -6.98
N VAL A 60 -12.35 -20.15 -5.74
CA VAL A 60 -12.99 -19.37 -4.66
C VAL A 60 -12.96 -17.87 -4.91
N SER A 61 -12.04 -17.41 -5.76
CA SER A 61 -11.98 -16.04 -6.30
C SER A 61 -12.02 -16.06 -7.82
N ASP A 62 -12.59 -15.02 -8.44
CA ASP A 62 -12.67 -14.87 -9.91
C ASP A 62 -11.39 -14.20 -10.45
N PHE A 63 -10.25 -14.86 -10.31
CA PHE A 63 -8.90 -14.35 -10.52
C PHE A 63 -8.73 -13.50 -11.81
N GLU A 64 -8.89 -14.12 -12.98
CA GLU A 64 -8.66 -13.44 -14.27
C GLU A 64 -9.67 -12.31 -14.50
N LYS A 65 -10.95 -12.59 -14.25
CA LYS A 65 -12.03 -11.62 -14.44
C LYS A 65 -11.87 -10.40 -13.52
N LEU A 66 -11.44 -10.62 -12.27
CA LEU A 66 -11.16 -9.56 -11.32
C LEU A 66 -10.00 -8.70 -11.80
N PHE A 67 -8.89 -9.32 -12.23
CA PHE A 67 -7.73 -8.58 -12.72
C PHE A 67 -8.11 -7.67 -13.89
N ILE A 68 -8.80 -8.20 -14.91
CA ILE A 68 -9.23 -7.42 -16.09
C ILE A 68 -10.17 -6.27 -15.68
N TYR A 69 -11.16 -6.55 -14.82
CA TYR A 69 -12.10 -5.55 -14.35
C TYR A 69 -11.40 -4.43 -13.57
N CYS A 70 -10.55 -4.78 -12.62
CA CYS A 70 -9.85 -3.82 -11.80
C CYS A 70 -8.91 -2.93 -12.64
N ARG A 71 -8.18 -3.50 -13.58
CA ARG A 71 -7.35 -2.71 -14.52
C ARG A 71 -8.17 -1.72 -15.33
N LYS A 72 -9.32 -2.12 -15.86
CA LYS A 72 -10.23 -1.25 -16.63
C LYS A 72 -10.80 -0.11 -15.77
N ASN A 73 -11.06 -0.36 -14.49
CA ASN A 73 -11.70 0.60 -13.58
C ASN A 73 -10.70 1.28 -12.65
N GLN A 74 -9.39 1.18 -12.92
CA GLN A 74 -8.31 1.80 -12.14
C GLN A 74 -8.31 1.41 -10.66
N ILE A 75 -8.68 0.17 -10.35
CA ILE A 75 -8.63 -0.40 -9.01
C ILE A 75 -7.30 -1.12 -8.83
N SER A 76 -6.53 -0.75 -7.82
CA SER A 76 -5.27 -1.39 -7.48
C SER A 76 -5.51 -2.71 -6.76
N ILE A 77 -4.87 -3.80 -7.24
CA ILE A 77 -4.94 -5.11 -6.59
C ILE A 77 -3.62 -5.39 -5.88
N TYR A 78 -3.73 -5.83 -4.64
CA TYR A 78 -2.60 -6.32 -3.84
C TYR A 78 -2.87 -7.76 -3.40
N ARG A 79 -1.82 -8.55 -3.39
CA ARG A 79 -1.84 -9.96 -2.97
C ARG A 79 -1.16 -10.10 -1.61
N ASN A 80 -1.80 -10.84 -0.70
CA ASN A 80 -1.21 -11.21 0.58
C ASN A 80 -1.69 -12.60 0.98
N THR A 81 -0.83 -13.60 0.86
CA THR A 81 -1.17 -15.01 1.15
C THR A 81 -1.61 -15.27 2.59
N ARG A 82 -1.23 -14.39 3.52
CA ARG A 82 -1.63 -14.47 4.92
C ARG A 82 -2.96 -13.77 5.23
N LEU A 83 -3.58 -13.13 4.22
CA LEU A 83 -4.81 -12.38 4.45
C LEU A 83 -5.99 -13.30 4.79
N HIS A 84 -6.64 -13.03 5.92
CA HIS A 84 -7.92 -13.62 6.28
C HIS A 84 -8.94 -12.58 6.78
N ALA A 85 -8.56 -11.31 6.85
CA ALA A 85 -9.43 -10.21 7.22
C ALA A 85 -10.54 -9.98 6.17
N LYS A 86 -11.71 -9.52 6.62
CA LYS A 86 -12.83 -9.07 5.81
C LYS A 86 -13.20 -7.68 6.31
N VAL A 87 -12.66 -6.66 5.63
CA VAL A 87 -12.77 -5.26 6.03
C VAL A 87 -12.99 -4.41 4.79
N ILE A 88 -13.95 -3.51 4.86
CA ILE A 88 -14.13 -2.40 3.93
C ILE A 88 -13.77 -1.15 4.72
N TRP A 89 -12.74 -0.44 4.29
CA TRP A 89 -12.16 0.69 5.00
C TRP A 89 -12.22 1.95 4.16
N ASN A 90 -12.67 3.06 4.75
CA ASN A 90 -12.74 4.34 4.06
C ASN A 90 -11.38 5.07 3.97
N ASN A 91 -10.27 4.38 4.21
CA ASN A 91 -8.91 4.92 4.26
C ASN A 91 -8.69 5.99 5.34
N PHE A 92 -9.66 6.14 6.22
CA PHE A 92 -9.67 7.12 7.28
C PHE A 92 -9.94 6.46 8.64
N ASN A 93 -11.05 6.76 9.27
CA ASN A 93 -11.35 6.33 10.63
C ASN A 93 -12.54 5.38 10.77
N ASP A 94 -13.16 4.96 9.66
CA ASP A 94 -14.33 4.08 9.72
C ASP A 94 -14.09 2.79 8.92
N VAL A 95 -14.59 1.69 9.45
CA VAL A 95 -14.52 0.38 8.84
C VAL A 95 -15.87 -0.33 8.91
N PHE A 96 -16.22 -1.03 7.85
CA PHE A 96 -17.22 -2.08 7.84
C PHE A 96 -16.49 -3.41 7.90
N LEU A 97 -16.67 -4.18 8.96
CA LEU A 97 -15.92 -5.41 9.20
C LEU A 97 -16.78 -6.52 9.80
N GLY A 98 -16.35 -7.75 9.60
CA GLY A 98 -16.99 -8.93 10.16
C GLY A 98 -16.52 -10.23 9.55
N SER A 99 -17.40 -11.21 9.46
CA SER A 99 -17.07 -12.54 8.96
C SER A 99 -17.23 -12.70 7.44
N ALA A 100 -18.02 -11.83 6.77
CA ALA A 100 -18.40 -11.97 5.37
C ALA A 100 -17.27 -11.66 4.38
N ASN A 101 -16.88 -12.65 3.56
CA ASN A 101 -16.10 -12.41 2.36
C ASN A 101 -16.96 -11.73 1.28
N LEU A 102 -16.32 -11.00 0.35
CA LEU A 102 -17.01 -10.36 -0.79
C LEU A 102 -17.39 -11.38 -1.86
N THR A 103 -18.35 -12.22 -1.52
CA THR A 103 -18.87 -13.29 -2.38
C THR A 103 -20.39 -13.35 -2.32
N GLY A 104 -21.02 -13.97 -3.31
CA GLY A 104 -22.48 -14.13 -3.35
C GLY A 104 -23.03 -14.87 -2.12
N LYS A 105 -22.34 -15.89 -1.62
CA LYS A 105 -22.73 -16.63 -0.41
C LYS A 105 -22.40 -15.89 0.89
N GLY A 106 -21.33 -15.09 0.91
CA GLY A 106 -20.93 -14.35 2.09
C GLY A 106 -21.71 -13.05 2.21
N LEU A 107 -21.41 -12.06 1.38
CA LEU A 107 -21.95 -10.70 1.53
C LEU A 107 -23.38 -10.55 1.02
N GLU A 108 -23.71 -11.17 -0.15
CA GLU A 108 -24.98 -10.88 -0.82
C GLU A 108 -26.14 -11.78 -0.38
N SER A 109 -25.86 -12.91 0.22
CA SER A 109 -26.91 -13.88 0.68
C SER A 109 -27.92 -14.22 -0.42
N ARG A 110 -27.46 -14.34 -1.69
CA ARG A 110 -28.32 -14.50 -2.87
C ARG A 110 -29.06 -15.82 -2.97
N ASP A 111 -28.49 -16.86 -2.40
CA ASP A 111 -29.00 -18.23 -2.50
C ASP A 111 -29.63 -18.69 -1.20
N LYS A 112 -30.55 -19.66 -1.25
CA LYS A 112 -31.05 -20.32 -0.04
C LYS A 112 -29.95 -20.94 0.83
N ASN A 113 -28.74 -21.14 0.26
CA ASN A 113 -27.57 -21.72 0.91
C ASN A 113 -26.48 -20.65 1.17
N TYR A 114 -26.85 -19.45 1.62
CA TYR A 114 -25.88 -18.44 2.06
C TYR A 114 -25.24 -18.81 3.40
N ASN A 115 -24.06 -18.27 3.64
CA ASN A 115 -23.40 -18.42 4.93
C ASN A 115 -24.10 -17.56 5.98
N PHE A 116 -24.14 -18.01 7.23
CA PHE A 116 -24.49 -17.14 8.35
C PHE A 116 -23.32 -16.23 8.65
N GLU A 117 -23.45 -14.96 8.32
CA GLU A 117 -22.43 -13.94 8.48
C GLU A 117 -22.94 -12.78 9.34
N LEU A 118 -22.02 -12.16 10.06
CA LEU A 118 -22.30 -11.03 10.94
C LEU A 118 -21.21 -9.97 10.76
N ASN A 119 -21.63 -8.74 10.41
CA ASN A 119 -20.75 -7.59 10.26
C ASN A 119 -21.24 -6.39 11.07
N SER A 120 -20.36 -5.42 11.26
CA SER A 120 -20.71 -4.16 11.91
C SER A 120 -19.89 -3.01 11.30
N ILE A 121 -20.35 -1.78 11.52
CA ILE A 121 -19.55 -0.58 11.30
C ILE A 121 -18.89 -0.22 12.63
N SER A 122 -17.57 0.02 12.59
CA SER A 122 -16.82 0.66 13.66
C SER A 122 -16.36 2.02 13.17
N SER A 123 -16.81 3.07 13.83
CA SER A 123 -16.43 4.45 13.52
C SER A 123 -15.39 4.94 14.51
N ASN A 124 -14.54 5.87 14.05
CA ASN A 124 -13.44 6.44 14.84
C ASN A 124 -12.48 5.37 15.38
N ILE A 125 -12.05 4.45 14.50
CA ILE A 125 -11.00 3.48 14.85
C ILE A 125 -9.73 4.21 15.28
N SER A 126 -8.96 3.58 16.16
CA SER A 126 -7.75 4.18 16.70
C SER A 126 -6.66 4.35 15.61
N VAL A 127 -5.72 5.26 15.84
CA VAL A 127 -4.55 5.41 14.94
C VAL A 127 -3.75 4.12 14.84
N ASN A 128 -3.67 3.34 15.91
CA ASN A 128 -3.00 2.03 15.88
C ASN A 128 -3.72 1.04 14.97
N ASP A 129 -5.04 1.06 14.91
CA ASP A 129 -5.82 0.24 13.96
C ASP A 129 -5.56 0.69 12.52
N ILE A 130 -5.50 1.98 12.26
CA ILE A 130 -5.13 2.54 10.95
C ILE A 130 -3.73 2.08 10.55
N ILE A 131 -2.77 2.18 11.46
CA ILE A 131 -1.40 1.70 11.24
C ILE A 131 -1.39 0.20 10.93
N TYR A 132 -2.19 -0.59 11.65
CA TYR A 132 -2.29 -2.03 11.41
C TYR A 132 -2.84 -2.33 9.99
N LEU A 133 -3.92 -1.67 9.56
CA LEU A 133 -4.47 -1.84 8.22
C LEU A 133 -3.46 -1.43 7.13
N LYS A 134 -2.76 -0.30 7.33
CA LYS A 134 -1.71 0.15 6.42
C LYS A 134 -0.51 -0.82 6.39
N ARG A 135 -0.14 -1.42 7.52
CA ARG A 135 0.91 -2.46 7.57
C ARG A 135 0.52 -3.69 6.77
N ILE A 136 -0.76 -4.11 6.79
CA ILE A 136 -1.22 -5.21 5.93
C ILE A 136 -1.04 -4.83 4.46
N LEU A 137 -1.48 -3.63 4.06
CA LEU A 137 -1.32 -3.14 2.69
C LEU A 137 0.16 -3.06 2.29
N ASN A 138 1.01 -2.49 3.14
CA ASN A 138 2.46 -2.35 2.89
C ASN A 138 3.17 -3.71 2.76
N LYS A 139 2.71 -4.74 3.50
CA LYS A 139 3.22 -6.12 3.40
C LYS A 139 2.58 -6.92 2.27
N SER A 140 1.74 -6.30 1.46
CA SER A 140 1.07 -6.94 0.32
C SER A 140 1.79 -6.61 -0.97
N GLU A 141 1.88 -7.59 -1.87
CA GLU A 141 2.51 -7.45 -3.17
C GLU A 141 1.52 -6.85 -4.18
N TYR A 142 1.90 -5.75 -4.84
CA TYR A 142 1.09 -5.19 -5.92
C TYR A 142 1.03 -6.17 -7.10
N VAL A 143 -0.18 -6.43 -7.60
CA VAL A 143 -0.38 -7.37 -8.70
C VAL A 143 -0.14 -6.67 -10.05
N SER A 144 1.13 -6.66 -10.46
CA SER A 144 1.54 -6.23 -11.80
C SER A 144 1.11 -7.23 -12.88
N ASN A 145 1.18 -6.85 -14.16
CA ASN A 145 0.96 -7.77 -15.27
C ASN A 145 1.89 -8.99 -15.18
N ARG A 146 3.16 -8.79 -14.84
CA ARG A 146 4.15 -9.86 -14.67
C ARG A 146 3.76 -10.84 -13.57
N LEU A 147 3.35 -10.34 -12.40
CA LEU A 147 2.89 -11.20 -11.31
C LEU A 147 1.62 -11.95 -11.71
N PHE A 148 0.67 -11.27 -12.34
CA PHE A 148 -0.55 -11.90 -12.84
C PHE A 148 -0.25 -13.05 -13.81
N GLU A 149 0.62 -12.85 -14.80
CA GLU A 149 1.04 -13.89 -15.73
C GLU A 149 1.73 -15.06 -15.02
N LYS A 150 2.60 -14.78 -14.05
CA LYS A 150 3.25 -15.81 -13.23
C LYS A 150 2.22 -16.65 -12.47
N LEU A 151 1.26 -16.01 -11.82
CA LEU A 151 0.18 -16.71 -11.11
C LEU A 151 -0.68 -17.54 -12.07
N SER A 152 -1.04 -16.98 -13.24
CA SER A 152 -1.82 -17.69 -14.25
C SER A 152 -1.14 -18.97 -14.72
N ARG A 153 0.18 -18.93 -14.98
CA ARG A 153 0.96 -20.12 -15.35
C ARG A 153 0.98 -21.16 -14.23
N LEU A 154 1.18 -20.73 -12.98
CA LEU A 154 1.20 -21.65 -11.84
C LEU A 154 -0.15 -22.30 -11.63
N VAL A 155 -1.24 -21.55 -11.75
CA VAL A 155 -2.61 -22.08 -11.64
C VAL A 155 -2.89 -23.10 -12.76
N ALA A 156 -2.46 -22.83 -14.01
CA ALA A 156 -2.63 -23.75 -15.13
C ALA A 156 -1.87 -25.05 -14.87
N ILE A 157 -0.60 -24.97 -14.51
CA ILE A 157 0.24 -26.16 -14.20
C ILE A 157 -0.36 -26.99 -13.07
N GLU A 158 -0.87 -26.34 -12.01
CA GLU A 158 -1.40 -27.04 -10.85
C GLU A 158 -2.73 -27.73 -11.16
N LYS A 159 -3.57 -27.12 -11.99
CA LYS A 159 -4.81 -27.74 -12.49
C LYS A 159 -4.55 -28.97 -13.36
N GLU A 160 -3.51 -28.94 -14.21
CA GLU A 160 -3.13 -30.08 -15.06
C GLU A 160 -2.65 -31.30 -14.26
N LYS A 161 -2.06 -31.11 -13.08
CA LYS A 161 -1.57 -32.20 -12.22
C LYS A 161 -2.68 -33.01 -11.57
N GLY A 162 -3.91 -32.52 -11.57
CA GLY A 162 -5.08 -33.19 -10.97
C GLY A 162 -5.07 -33.25 -9.43
N GLU A 163 -3.97 -32.95 -8.79
CA GLU A 163 -3.83 -32.83 -7.33
C GLU A 163 -3.56 -31.37 -6.96
N ILE A 164 -4.44 -30.77 -6.15
CA ILE A 164 -4.22 -29.42 -5.64
C ILE A 164 -3.21 -29.48 -4.50
N LYS A 165 -1.93 -29.28 -4.82
CA LYS A 165 -0.87 -29.16 -3.82
C LYS A 165 -0.75 -27.71 -3.32
N TYR A 166 -0.29 -27.57 -2.08
CA TYR A 166 0.02 -26.27 -1.51
C TYR A 166 1.34 -25.76 -2.14
N ILE A 167 1.26 -24.72 -2.97
CA ILE A 167 2.44 -24.02 -3.48
C ILE A 167 2.48 -22.66 -2.81
N GLU A 168 3.44 -22.50 -1.91
CA GLU A 168 3.69 -21.24 -1.22
C GLU A 168 4.46 -20.31 -2.17
N LEU A 169 3.78 -19.29 -2.67
CA LEU A 169 4.42 -18.18 -3.34
C LEU A 169 4.53 -17.04 -2.32
N GLU A 170 5.72 -16.81 -1.81
CA GLU A 170 5.96 -15.73 -0.84
C GLU A 170 5.48 -14.39 -1.37
N THR A 171 4.88 -13.60 -0.49
CA THR A 171 4.50 -12.22 -0.80
C THR A 171 5.73 -11.35 -0.73
N LYS A 172 6.09 -10.70 -1.84
CA LYS A 172 7.21 -9.77 -1.89
C LYS A 172 6.74 -8.35 -1.61
N GLN A 173 7.47 -7.62 -0.77
CA GLN A 173 7.21 -6.22 -0.48
C GLN A 173 7.62 -5.28 -1.63
N HIS A 174 8.53 -5.71 -2.50
CA HIS A 174 9.09 -4.89 -3.56
C HIS A 174 8.81 -5.49 -4.93
N GLN A 175 8.48 -4.64 -5.90
CA GLN A 175 8.43 -5.04 -7.30
C GLN A 175 9.85 -5.22 -7.84
N GLU A 176 10.07 -6.28 -8.64
CA GLU A 176 11.40 -6.59 -9.20
C GLU A 176 11.85 -5.56 -10.26
N ASP A 177 10.93 -4.79 -10.86
CA ASP A 177 11.21 -3.98 -12.04
C ASP A 177 11.30 -2.47 -11.80
N ALA A 178 10.70 -1.94 -10.73
CA ALA A 178 10.78 -0.53 -10.33
C ALA A 178 10.24 -0.32 -8.91
N PHE A 179 10.74 0.68 -8.22
CA PHE A 179 10.18 1.10 -6.93
C PHE A 179 8.81 1.76 -7.13
N LEU A 180 7.90 1.56 -6.19
CA LEU A 180 6.68 2.34 -6.14
C LEU A 180 6.98 3.72 -5.54
N LEU A 181 6.42 4.77 -6.13
CA LEU A 181 6.56 6.13 -5.60
C LEU A 181 6.12 6.21 -4.13
N SER A 182 5.11 5.44 -3.76
CA SER A 182 4.62 5.32 -2.38
C SER A 182 5.53 4.53 -1.42
N GLN A 183 6.68 4.04 -1.87
CA GLN A 183 7.71 3.43 -1.03
C GLN A 183 8.82 4.43 -0.66
N LEU A 184 8.62 5.71 -0.95
CA LEU A 184 9.52 6.80 -0.59
C LEU A 184 8.97 7.58 0.60
N PRO A 185 9.83 8.25 1.40
CA PRO A 185 9.37 9.04 2.54
C PRO A 185 8.49 10.20 2.09
N MET A 186 7.48 10.52 2.87
CA MET A 186 6.50 11.57 2.57
C MET A 186 6.45 12.67 3.63
N SER A 187 6.99 12.47 4.84
CA SER A 187 7.11 13.52 5.86
C SER A 187 8.13 14.55 5.43
N GLU A 188 7.78 15.82 5.58
CA GLU A 188 8.59 16.97 5.16
C GLU A 188 10.01 16.92 5.74
N SER A 189 10.15 16.51 7.01
CA SER A 189 11.44 16.32 7.67
C SER A 189 11.37 15.19 8.69
N VAL A 190 12.53 14.70 9.12
CA VAL A 190 12.66 13.70 10.18
C VAL A 190 12.10 14.22 11.53
N ASP A 191 12.32 15.49 11.83
CA ASP A 191 11.79 16.11 13.05
C ASP A 191 10.26 16.20 13.01
N SER A 192 9.66 16.59 11.88
CA SER A 192 8.19 16.62 11.73
C SER A 192 7.57 15.23 11.84
N LEU A 193 8.27 14.19 11.37
CA LEU A 193 7.85 12.80 11.54
C LEU A 193 7.88 12.40 13.03
N TYR A 194 8.96 12.77 13.75
CA TYR A 194 9.07 12.47 15.18
C TYR A 194 8.00 13.19 16.00
N ASP A 195 7.69 14.45 15.68
CA ASP A 195 6.64 15.21 16.37
C ASP A 195 5.29 14.48 16.32
N VAL A 196 4.92 13.96 15.14
CA VAL A 196 3.69 13.16 15.00
C VAL A 196 3.82 11.78 15.67
N TYR A 197 4.99 11.14 15.58
CA TYR A 197 5.24 9.86 16.22
C TYR A 197 5.10 9.94 17.74
N SER A 198 5.60 11.01 18.36
CA SER A 198 5.56 11.23 19.82
C SER A 198 4.20 11.73 20.32
N ASP A 199 3.42 12.42 19.47
CA ASP A 199 2.06 12.88 19.77
C ASP A 199 1.10 12.65 18.61
N LEU A 200 0.45 11.51 18.62
CA LEU A 200 -0.55 11.11 17.62
C LEU A 200 -1.86 11.94 17.65
N ASN A 201 -1.98 12.95 18.49
CA ASN A 201 -3.14 13.84 18.58
C ASN A 201 -3.03 15.11 17.71
N LEU A 202 -1.92 15.31 16.99
CA LEU A 202 -1.72 16.44 16.09
C LEU A 202 -2.71 16.46 14.90
N SER A 203 -2.74 17.57 14.17
CA SER A 203 -3.69 17.80 13.07
C SER A 203 -3.60 16.74 11.95
N GLN A 204 -4.72 16.45 11.29
CA GLN A 204 -4.86 15.34 10.34
C GLN A 204 -3.93 15.41 9.13
N ASP A 205 -3.68 16.60 8.58
CA ASP A 205 -2.86 16.77 7.37
C ASP A 205 -1.41 16.30 7.59
N LYS A 206 -0.85 16.55 8.79
CA LYS A 206 0.50 16.08 9.15
C LYS A 206 0.54 14.58 9.42
N LYS A 207 -0.54 14.01 9.93
CA LYS A 207 -0.61 12.58 10.27
C LYS A 207 -0.55 11.66 9.07
N ILE A 208 -1.13 12.02 7.94
CA ILE A 208 -1.22 11.15 6.77
C ILE A 208 0.17 10.72 6.32
N TYR A 209 1.08 11.68 6.17
CA TYR A 209 2.46 11.41 5.73
C TYR A 209 3.29 10.72 6.81
N ALA A 210 3.12 11.12 8.06
CA ALA A 210 3.83 10.49 9.17
C ALA A 210 3.40 9.04 9.39
N ILE A 211 2.10 8.73 9.33
CA ILE A 211 1.60 7.36 9.41
C ILE A 211 2.15 6.51 8.25
N HIS A 212 2.19 7.09 7.04
CA HIS A 212 2.81 6.43 5.90
C HIS A 212 4.27 6.03 6.20
N ASP A 213 5.08 6.97 6.70
CA ASP A 213 6.50 6.73 6.95
C ASP A 213 6.74 5.80 8.14
N ILE A 214 5.93 5.90 9.20
CA ILE A 214 5.96 4.95 10.33
C ILE A 214 5.74 3.52 9.82
N VAL A 215 4.79 3.33 8.92
CA VAL A 215 4.48 2.02 8.34
C VAL A 215 5.56 1.59 7.34
N LEU A 216 6.01 2.49 6.46
CA LEU A 216 7.03 2.23 5.45
C LEU A 216 8.32 1.69 6.07
N TYR A 217 8.82 2.37 7.11
CA TYR A 217 10.05 2.00 7.81
C TYR A 217 9.83 1.04 8.97
N ASN A 218 8.58 0.57 9.19
CA ASN A 218 8.21 -0.34 10.28
C ASN A 218 8.73 0.13 11.64
N ILE A 219 8.60 1.44 11.92
CA ILE A 219 9.13 2.06 13.14
C ILE A 219 8.46 1.43 14.37
N PRO A 220 9.22 0.92 15.36
CA PRO A 220 8.68 0.40 16.61
C PRO A 220 7.95 1.49 17.41
N GLU A 221 7.06 1.08 18.29
CA GLU A 221 6.38 1.99 19.22
C GLU A 221 7.28 2.37 20.42
N ASN A 222 7.00 3.52 21.03
CA ASN A 222 7.60 3.98 22.30
C ASN A 222 9.12 4.23 22.27
N LEU A 223 9.71 4.56 21.13
CA LEU A 223 11.09 5.00 21.06
C LEU A 223 11.22 6.46 21.53
N ASN A 224 12.26 6.76 22.31
CA ASN A 224 12.66 8.15 22.54
C ASN A 224 13.31 8.73 21.27
N LYS A 225 13.54 10.06 21.22
CA LYS A 225 14.06 10.74 20.01
C LYS A 225 15.39 10.18 19.52
N THR A 226 16.29 9.81 20.43
CA THR A 226 17.59 9.25 20.05
C THR A 226 17.47 7.85 19.46
N GLU A 227 16.67 6.99 20.08
CA GLU A 227 16.39 5.63 19.60
C GLU A 227 15.66 5.68 18.26
N PHE A 228 14.68 6.56 18.13
CA PHE A 228 13.95 6.80 16.88
C PHE A 228 14.90 7.21 15.76
N ASN A 229 15.75 8.21 15.97
CA ASN A 229 16.70 8.68 14.97
C ASN A 229 17.71 7.59 14.59
N ASN A 230 18.23 6.84 15.55
CA ASN A 230 19.16 5.75 15.28
C ASN A 230 18.50 4.63 14.45
N TYR A 231 17.30 4.23 14.82
CA TYR A 231 16.55 3.23 14.10
C TYR A 231 16.23 3.69 12.67
N LEU A 232 15.66 4.90 12.54
CA LEU A 232 15.26 5.44 11.24
C LEU A 232 16.46 5.67 10.32
N SER A 233 17.59 6.17 10.86
CA SER A 233 18.84 6.31 10.13
C SER A 233 19.30 4.97 9.54
N TYR A 234 19.26 3.90 10.34
CA TYR A 234 19.64 2.57 9.88
C TYR A 234 18.74 2.07 8.76
N VAL A 235 17.40 2.10 8.93
CA VAL A 235 16.48 1.55 7.92
C VAL A 235 16.42 2.40 6.66
N PHE A 236 16.50 3.72 6.77
CA PHE A 236 16.54 4.65 5.65
C PHE A 236 17.80 4.48 4.80
N ASN A 237 18.98 4.47 5.43
CA ASN A 237 20.26 4.35 4.71
C ASN A 237 20.45 2.97 4.07
N ASN A 238 19.79 1.92 4.59
CA ASN A 238 19.81 0.58 4.01
C ASN A 238 18.67 0.31 3.00
N HIS A 239 17.80 1.29 2.76
CA HIS A 239 16.76 1.15 1.76
C HIS A 239 17.35 1.16 0.36
N SER A 240 17.07 0.14 -0.45
CA SER A 240 17.71 -0.07 -1.75
C SER A 240 17.55 1.10 -2.72
N PHE A 241 16.39 1.78 -2.71
CA PHE A 241 16.19 3.00 -3.48
C PHE A 241 17.15 4.12 -3.04
N ILE A 242 17.31 4.33 -1.73
CA ILE A 242 18.18 5.37 -1.18
C ILE A 242 19.65 5.09 -1.50
N ILE A 243 20.07 3.84 -1.41
CA ILE A 243 21.41 3.42 -1.83
C ILE A 243 21.61 3.76 -3.32
N SER A 244 20.68 3.36 -4.20
CA SER A 244 20.75 3.60 -5.63
C SER A 244 20.77 5.10 -5.97
N LEU A 245 19.97 5.92 -5.28
CA LEU A 245 19.96 7.37 -5.46
C LEU A 245 21.29 8.01 -5.02
N LYS A 246 21.81 7.60 -3.86
CA LYS A 246 23.11 8.08 -3.38
C LYS A 246 24.24 7.70 -4.33
N ASP A 247 24.22 6.49 -4.88
CA ASP A 247 25.21 6.04 -5.86
C ASP A 247 25.11 6.79 -7.18
N PHE A 248 23.89 7.11 -7.64
CA PHE A 248 23.69 7.98 -8.79
C PHE A 248 24.33 9.37 -8.59
N ILE A 249 24.18 9.97 -7.39
CA ILE A 249 24.77 11.26 -7.06
C ILE A 249 26.31 11.13 -6.98
N LYS A 250 26.85 10.14 -6.28
CA LYS A 250 28.29 9.88 -6.13
C LYS A 250 29.00 9.67 -7.48
N ASN A 251 28.36 8.94 -8.40
CA ASN A 251 28.92 8.59 -9.70
C ASN A 251 28.69 9.69 -10.77
N SER A 252 28.00 10.77 -10.45
CA SER A 252 27.85 11.89 -11.37
C SER A 252 29.20 12.61 -11.62
N SER A 253 29.38 13.21 -12.80
CA SER A 253 30.67 13.79 -13.25
C SER A 253 31.26 14.85 -12.31
N ARG A 254 30.42 15.48 -11.47
CA ARG A 254 30.83 16.51 -10.48
C ARG A 254 30.49 16.10 -9.06
N LYS A 255 30.22 14.84 -8.80
CA LYS A 255 29.69 14.35 -7.52
C LYS A 255 28.50 15.18 -7.03
N SER A 256 27.72 15.70 -7.98
CA SER A 256 26.55 16.57 -7.71
C SER A 256 25.52 16.46 -8.81
N VAL A 257 24.26 16.55 -8.45
CA VAL A 257 23.13 16.47 -9.37
C VAL A 257 22.18 17.64 -9.13
N ARG A 258 21.79 18.32 -10.20
CA ARG A 258 20.77 19.38 -10.15
C ARG A 258 19.39 18.76 -9.93
N TYR A 259 18.50 19.54 -9.33
CA TYR A 259 17.11 19.14 -9.04
C TYR A 259 16.41 18.42 -10.20
N GLY A 260 16.43 18.98 -11.41
CA GLY A 260 15.83 18.34 -12.60
C GLY A 260 16.41 16.97 -12.95
N GLY A 261 17.72 16.77 -12.71
CA GLY A 261 18.38 15.48 -12.89
C GLY A 261 17.86 14.42 -11.91
N VAL A 262 17.66 14.81 -10.64
CA VAL A 262 17.09 13.90 -9.63
C VAL A 262 15.61 13.59 -9.92
N VAL A 263 14.81 14.59 -10.34
CA VAL A 263 13.43 14.38 -10.77
C VAL A 263 13.35 13.36 -11.90
N ASN A 264 14.20 13.51 -12.92
CA ASN A 264 14.22 12.58 -14.05
C ASN A 264 14.64 11.18 -13.62
N TRP A 265 15.69 11.08 -12.78
CA TRP A 265 16.14 9.80 -12.26
C TRP A 265 15.03 9.09 -11.44
N ILE A 266 14.29 9.82 -10.61
CA ILE A 266 13.15 9.27 -9.87
C ILE A 266 12.09 8.75 -10.84
N ARG A 267 11.73 9.51 -11.88
CA ARG A 267 10.75 9.06 -12.89
C ARG A 267 11.16 7.79 -13.63
N GLU A 268 12.45 7.64 -13.90
CA GLU A 268 12.99 6.46 -14.58
C GLU A 268 13.06 5.23 -13.66
N ASN A 269 13.20 5.43 -12.35
CA ASN A 269 13.39 4.36 -11.36
C ASN A 269 12.17 4.11 -10.47
N THR A 270 11.07 4.85 -10.65
CA THR A 270 9.83 4.63 -9.88
C THR A 270 8.62 4.50 -10.78
N THR A 271 7.59 3.88 -10.25
CA THR A 271 6.25 3.86 -10.84
C THR A 271 5.20 4.10 -9.76
N THR A 272 4.02 4.55 -10.17
CA THR A 272 2.86 4.63 -9.28
C THR A 272 1.94 3.44 -9.51
N VAL A 273 1.07 3.16 -8.56
CA VAL A 273 -0.05 2.25 -8.79
C VAL A 273 -1.06 2.90 -9.76
N PRO A 274 -1.89 2.13 -10.48
CA PRO A 274 -2.84 2.68 -11.45
C PRO A 274 -3.77 3.77 -10.88
N THR A 275 -4.15 3.64 -9.62
CA THR A 275 -4.96 4.64 -8.91
C THR A 275 -4.07 5.36 -7.90
N PRO A 276 -3.74 6.64 -8.13
CA PRO A 276 -3.02 7.43 -7.15
C PRO A 276 -3.80 7.49 -5.83
N ARG A 277 -3.09 7.37 -4.74
CA ARG A 277 -3.65 7.54 -3.40
C ARG A 277 -3.58 9.00 -3.00
N ASN A 278 -4.54 9.47 -2.20
CA ASN A 278 -4.62 10.86 -1.75
C ASN A 278 -3.38 11.34 -0.97
N PHE A 279 -2.59 10.41 -0.40
CA PHE A 279 -1.34 10.71 0.30
C PHE A 279 -0.09 10.58 -0.59
N GLU A 280 -0.21 10.22 -1.88
CA GLU A 280 0.92 10.21 -2.81
C GLU A 280 1.23 11.64 -3.26
N ILE A 281 2.43 12.10 -2.97
CA ILE A 281 2.92 13.42 -3.41
C ILE A 281 3.61 13.33 -4.76
N LYS A 282 3.61 14.47 -5.47
CA LYS A 282 4.28 14.58 -6.77
C LYS A 282 5.80 14.41 -6.60
N GLU A 283 6.47 13.84 -7.60
CA GLU A 283 7.93 13.60 -7.60
C GLU A 283 8.74 14.84 -7.22
N LYS A 284 8.27 16.02 -7.62
CA LYS A 284 8.91 17.30 -7.30
C LYS A 284 8.95 17.60 -5.80
N ILE A 285 7.94 17.20 -5.05
CA ILE A 285 7.89 17.37 -3.59
C ILE A 285 8.79 16.32 -2.94
N ILE A 286 8.74 15.07 -3.42
CA ILE A 286 9.56 13.98 -2.91
C ILE A 286 11.06 14.29 -3.01
N VAL A 287 11.52 14.95 -4.08
CA VAL A 287 12.94 15.36 -4.20
C VAL A 287 13.38 16.24 -3.04
N ASN A 288 12.56 17.21 -2.62
CA ASN A 288 12.89 18.07 -1.48
C ASN A 288 13.01 17.26 -0.19
N ILE A 289 12.05 16.37 0.05
CA ILE A 289 12.06 15.47 1.21
C ILE A 289 13.31 14.60 1.20
N LEU A 290 13.63 13.98 0.06
CA LEU A 290 14.82 13.13 -0.07
C LEU A 290 16.13 13.91 0.19
N TYR A 291 16.22 15.16 -0.27
CA TYR A 291 17.38 15.99 0.02
C TYR A 291 17.55 16.24 1.52
N ASP A 292 16.47 16.62 2.19
CA ASP A 292 16.50 16.89 3.63
C ASP A 292 16.82 15.63 4.44
N TRP A 293 16.19 14.49 4.12
CA TRP A 293 16.42 13.24 4.82
C TRP A 293 17.82 12.66 4.56
N ILE A 294 18.32 12.69 3.32
CA ILE A 294 19.67 12.22 3.00
C ILE A 294 20.69 13.05 3.76
N CYS A 295 20.59 14.38 3.74
CA CYS A 295 21.53 15.25 4.42
C CYS A 295 21.39 15.21 5.95
N TYR A 296 20.23 14.85 6.47
CA TYR A 296 20.01 14.65 7.92
C TYR A 296 20.73 13.39 8.43
N PHE A 297 20.71 12.29 7.67
CA PHE A 297 21.25 11.01 8.08
C PHE A 297 22.64 10.68 7.53
N ASP A 298 23.17 11.48 6.61
CA ASP A 298 24.47 11.20 5.97
C ASP A 298 25.25 12.52 5.77
N GLU A 299 26.23 12.74 6.63
CA GLU A 299 27.08 13.94 6.65
C GLU A 299 27.93 14.11 5.38
N ASP A 300 28.10 13.04 4.60
CA ASP A 300 28.82 13.09 3.31
C ASP A 300 28.00 13.80 2.23
N PHE A 301 26.73 14.06 2.44
CA PHE A 301 25.87 14.77 1.52
C PHE A 301 25.53 16.17 2.04
N THR A 302 25.29 17.07 1.12
CA THR A 302 24.75 18.42 1.38
C THR A 302 23.98 18.89 0.18
N TRP A 303 23.01 19.77 0.38
CA TRP A 303 22.37 20.46 -0.74
C TRP A 303 22.32 21.96 -0.51
N ASN A 304 22.27 22.71 -1.60
CA ASN A 304 22.09 24.17 -1.58
C ASN A 304 21.28 24.61 -2.81
N ARG A 305 21.06 25.91 -2.94
CA ARG A 305 20.25 26.49 -4.02
C ARG A 305 21.01 27.58 -4.80
N PRO A 306 22.10 27.24 -5.52
CA PRO A 306 22.79 28.21 -6.33
C PRO A 306 21.92 28.65 -7.53
N ASN A 307 21.87 29.96 -7.80
CA ASN A 307 21.15 30.54 -8.94
C ASN A 307 19.69 30.02 -9.06
N HIS A 308 18.97 29.97 -7.95
CA HIS A 308 17.57 29.48 -7.83
C HIS A 308 17.32 28.01 -8.16
N THR A 309 18.35 27.22 -8.43
CA THR A 309 18.25 25.77 -8.69
C THR A 309 18.83 24.99 -7.52
N GLN A 310 18.08 24.03 -6.98
CA GLN A 310 18.58 23.13 -5.94
C GLN A 310 19.59 22.14 -6.55
N VAL A 311 20.66 21.88 -5.82
CA VAL A 311 21.71 20.93 -6.17
C VAL A 311 22.10 20.14 -4.95
N ILE A 312 22.15 18.81 -5.05
CA ILE A 312 22.70 17.93 -4.01
C ILE A 312 24.12 17.51 -4.39
N TYR A 313 24.98 17.47 -3.41
CA TYR A 313 26.41 17.21 -3.54
C TYR A 313 26.84 16.07 -2.62
N TYR A 314 27.78 15.25 -3.11
CA TYR A 314 28.56 14.34 -2.29
C TYR A 314 29.92 14.99 -1.98
N LYS A 315 30.27 15.12 -0.69
CA LYS A 315 31.40 15.93 -0.21
C LYS A 315 32.74 15.21 -0.21
N LYS A 316 32.75 13.85 -0.09
CA LYS A 316 34.03 13.13 -0.01
C LYS A 316 34.78 13.19 -1.35
N GLU A 317 35.99 13.77 -1.28
CA GLU A 317 37.02 13.58 -2.30
C GLU A 317 37.63 12.19 -2.10
N ASN A 318 37.94 11.50 -3.21
CA ASN A 318 38.61 10.20 -3.16
C ASN A 318 40.05 10.34 -2.69
#